data_7b4a52cb66a67474fc03e8f9a4a68c0b
#
_entry.id   7b4a52cb66a67474fc03e8f9a4a68c0b
#
_cell.length_a   1.000
_cell.length_b   1.000
_cell.length_c   1.000
_cell.angle_alpha   90.00
_cell.angle_beta   90.00
_cell.angle_gamma   90.00
#
_symmetry.space_group_name_H-M   'P 1'
#
loop_
_entity.id
_entity.type
_entity.pdbx_description
1 polymer ?
#
loop_
_entity_poly.entity_id
_entity_poly.type
_entity_poly.pdbx_seq_one_letter_code
_entity_poly.pdbx_strand_id
1 'polypeptide(L)'
;DLGIVTKPGSVKQSRFDVEAYANVQHLVSQVTGELVDGKDGLDALQALFPGGSITGCPKTVVCAAIDELEQNPRSFWTGSMGWIDVHSGDSTWNIMIRTLEARYSTEGWEGSVVAGGGITIESNPEAEVAEAIWKAAALRRACGWLNPESLSIPEGELATYPLYLEQQPFTVEKSFNLNIAFIDNLDSFSHNIIHALQNFGCTVEVFDGRGAITEFEHDAVVIGPGPGRPEISP
;
A
#
# COMPACT_ATOMS: atom_id res chain seq x y z
N ASP A 1 0.74 6.13 5.58
CA ASP A 1 -0.63 5.95 6.09
C ASP A 1 -0.64 5.58 7.59
N LEU A 2 -0.01 4.46 8.00
CA LEU A 2 -0.01 4.02 9.41
C LEU A 2 0.57 5.09 10.36
N GLY A 3 1.55 5.84 9.91
CA GLY A 3 2.17 6.91 10.68
C GLY A 3 1.23 8.01 11.19
N ILE A 4 0.05 8.15 10.58
CA ILE A 4 -0.97 9.14 11.00
C ILE A 4 -1.52 8.82 12.40
N VAL A 5 -1.56 7.55 12.79
CA VAL A 5 -2.18 7.06 14.01
C VAL A 5 -1.21 6.36 14.97
N THR A 6 0.07 6.35 14.64
CA THR A 6 1.09 5.68 15.44
C THR A 6 2.05 6.66 16.12
N LYS A 7 2.66 6.23 17.21
CA LYS A 7 3.69 7.00 17.90
C LYS A 7 4.87 7.26 16.98
N PRO A 8 5.45 8.46 17.01
CA PRO A 8 6.62 8.80 16.20
C PRO A 8 7.74 7.77 16.36
N GLY A 9 8.33 7.33 15.23
CA GLY A 9 9.42 6.35 15.21
C GLY A 9 9.03 4.91 15.55
N SER A 10 7.75 4.61 15.84
CA SER A 10 7.30 3.24 16.14
C SER A 10 7.03 2.40 14.89
N VAL A 11 6.86 3.02 13.73
CA VAL A 11 6.60 2.29 12.49
C VAL A 11 7.81 1.49 12.08
N LYS A 12 7.62 0.19 11.89
CA LYS A 12 8.64 -0.74 11.42
C LYS A 12 8.10 -1.50 10.22
N GLN A 13 8.97 -1.81 9.29
CA GLN A 13 8.66 -2.63 8.13
C GLN A 13 9.53 -3.88 8.15
N SER A 14 8.92 -5.06 8.03
CA SER A 14 9.67 -6.26 7.66
C SER A 14 10.14 -6.10 6.21
N ARG A 15 11.30 -6.69 5.91
CA ARG A 15 11.74 -6.74 4.52
C ARG A 15 10.92 -7.79 3.78
N PHE A 16 10.94 -7.66 2.45
CA PHE A 16 10.28 -8.56 1.51
C PHE A 16 10.57 -10.02 1.81
N ASP A 17 9.64 -10.67 2.50
CA ASP A 17 9.73 -12.10 2.78
C ASP A 17 9.11 -12.86 1.62
N VAL A 18 9.86 -13.82 1.06
CA VAL A 18 9.33 -14.67 0.00
C VAL A 18 8.61 -15.85 0.62
N GLU A 19 7.31 -15.86 0.53
CA GLU A 19 6.48 -16.98 0.96
C GLU A 19 6.20 -17.90 -0.23
N ALA A 20 6.64 -19.15 -0.10
CA ALA A 20 6.42 -20.17 -1.13
C ALA A 20 5.15 -20.97 -0.84
N TYR A 21 4.20 -20.90 -1.76
CA TYR A 21 2.97 -21.71 -1.76
C TYR A 21 3.04 -22.74 -2.89
N ALA A 22 2.14 -23.71 -2.87
CA ALA A 22 2.14 -24.80 -3.85
C ALA A 22 2.11 -24.34 -5.32
N ASN A 23 1.50 -23.20 -5.60
CA ASN A 23 1.28 -22.72 -6.97
C ASN A 23 1.85 -21.32 -7.23
N VAL A 24 2.34 -20.62 -6.21
CA VAL A 24 2.84 -19.26 -6.35
C VAL A 24 3.93 -18.98 -5.31
N GLN A 25 4.83 -18.06 -5.63
CA GLN A 25 5.68 -17.38 -4.68
C GLN A 25 5.08 -15.99 -4.44
N HIS A 26 4.99 -15.59 -3.18
CA HIS A 26 4.43 -14.31 -2.79
C HIS A 26 5.48 -13.49 -2.07
N LEU A 27 5.68 -12.26 -2.53
CA LEU A 27 6.53 -11.32 -1.85
C LEU A 27 5.68 -10.56 -0.83
N VAL A 28 5.97 -10.78 0.46
CA VAL A 28 5.19 -10.23 1.57
C VAL A 28 6.00 -9.17 2.31
N SER A 29 5.36 -8.08 2.64
CA SER A 29 5.91 -7.08 3.55
C SER A 29 4.90 -6.80 4.65
N GLN A 30 5.38 -6.75 5.88
CA GLN A 30 4.58 -6.39 7.05
C GLN A 30 5.02 -5.03 7.57
N VAL A 31 4.07 -4.16 7.82
CA VAL A 31 4.29 -2.86 8.45
C VAL A 31 3.59 -2.88 9.81
N THR A 32 4.34 -2.58 10.85
CA THR A 32 3.84 -2.54 12.24
C THR A 32 4.08 -1.17 12.85
N GLY A 33 3.29 -0.81 13.85
CA GLY A 33 3.46 0.44 14.59
C GLY A 33 2.71 0.40 15.91
N GLU A 34 3.13 1.20 16.86
CA GLU A 34 2.46 1.39 18.16
C GLU A 34 1.50 2.58 18.03
N LEU A 35 0.21 2.33 18.31
CA LEU A 35 -0.81 3.38 18.21
C LEU A 35 -0.59 4.47 19.26
N VAL A 36 -0.93 5.71 18.92
CA VAL A 36 -0.97 6.80 19.89
C VAL A 36 -2.13 6.58 20.88
N ASP A 37 -2.03 7.13 22.08
CA ASP A 37 -3.04 6.98 23.11
C ASP A 37 -4.41 7.47 22.63
N GLY A 38 -5.43 6.67 22.88
CA GLY A 38 -6.81 6.94 22.46
C GLY A 38 -7.15 6.52 21.02
N LYS A 39 -6.23 5.88 20.31
CA LYS A 39 -6.43 5.25 19.00
C LYS A 39 -6.53 3.74 19.15
N ASP A 40 -7.29 3.10 18.27
CA ASP A 40 -7.51 1.66 18.25
C ASP A 40 -7.26 1.04 16.86
N GLY A 41 -7.52 -0.26 16.73
CA GLY A 41 -7.32 -0.99 15.48
C GLY A 41 -8.22 -0.51 14.34
N LEU A 42 -9.39 0.08 14.63
CA LEU A 42 -10.27 0.64 13.61
C LEU A 42 -9.74 1.98 13.11
N ASP A 43 -9.16 2.81 13.97
CA ASP A 43 -8.44 4.01 13.57
C ASP A 43 -7.27 3.66 12.65
N ALA A 44 -6.53 2.58 12.97
CA ALA A 44 -5.46 2.09 12.11
C ALA A 44 -5.99 1.65 10.74
N LEU A 45 -7.08 0.90 10.70
CA LEU A 45 -7.72 0.50 9.45
C LEU A 45 -8.15 1.73 8.65
N GLN A 46 -8.80 2.70 9.27
CA GLN A 46 -9.26 3.92 8.61
C GLN A 46 -8.10 4.72 8.00
N ALA A 47 -6.96 4.77 8.69
CA ALA A 47 -5.77 5.46 8.19
C ALA A 47 -5.13 4.73 6.99
N LEU A 48 -5.15 3.39 7.01
CA LEU A 48 -4.55 2.56 5.98
C LEU A 48 -5.43 2.40 4.73
N PHE A 49 -6.75 2.39 4.90
CA PHE A 49 -7.69 2.04 3.84
C PHE A 49 -8.12 3.27 3.00
N PRO A 50 -8.20 3.13 1.68
CA PRO A 50 -7.69 2.00 0.88
C PRO A 50 -6.16 1.99 0.85
N GLY A 51 -5.57 0.80 0.72
CA GLY A 51 -4.10 0.64 0.74
C GLY A 51 -3.42 1.36 -0.42
N GLY A 52 -2.43 2.20 -0.13
CA GLY A 52 -1.70 2.97 -1.14
C GLY A 52 -0.92 2.09 -2.13
N SER A 53 -0.49 0.90 -1.70
CA SER A 53 0.14 -0.10 -2.59
C SER A 53 -0.82 -0.68 -3.63
N ILE A 54 -2.13 -0.53 -3.41
CA ILE A 54 -3.19 -0.99 -4.31
C ILE A 54 -3.71 0.14 -5.20
N THR A 55 -3.95 1.29 -4.61
CA THR A 55 -4.49 2.44 -5.35
C THR A 55 -3.40 3.17 -6.12
N GLY A 56 -2.21 3.28 -5.56
CA GLY A 56 -1.17 4.20 -6.01
C GLY A 56 -1.27 5.54 -5.27
N CYS A 57 -0.37 6.45 -5.59
CA CYS A 57 -0.25 7.77 -4.98
C CYS A 57 -0.17 8.88 -6.05
N PRO A 58 -0.77 10.04 -5.80
CA PRO A 58 -1.57 10.45 -4.61
C PRO A 58 -2.92 9.71 -4.56
N LYS A 59 -3.26 9.18 -3.37
CA LYS A 59 -4.37 8.25 -3.18
C LYS A 59 -5.71 8.76 -3.72
N THR A 60 -6.08 9.98 -3.39
CA THR A 60 -7.37 10.59 -3.80
C THR A 60 -7.49 10.76 -5.31
N VAL A 61 -6.40 11.17 -5.97
CA VAL A 61 -6.37 11.36 -7.43
C VAL A 61 -6.47 10.02 -8.15
N VAL A 62 -5.71 9.03 -7.67
CA VAL A 62 -5.70 7.70 -8.31
C VAL A 62 -7.01 6.96 -8.06
N CYS A 63 -7.62 7.09 -6.87
CA CYS A 63 -8.94 6.51 -6.61
C CYS A 63 -10.00 7.09 -7.57
N ALA A 64 -9.98 8.40 -7.84
CA ALA A 64 -10.89 9.00 -8.80
C ALA A 64 -10.66 8.46 -10.23
N ALA A 65 -9.39 8.31 -10.63
CA ALA A 65 -9.07 7.72 -11.93
C ALA A 65 -9.52 6.24 -12.04
N ILE A 66 -9.35 5.46 -10.98
CA ILE A 66 -9.81 4.06 -10.91
C ILE A 66 -11.34 4.01 -11.08
N ASP A 67 -12.09 4.88 -10.37
CA ASP A 67 -13.55 4.93 -10.44
C ASP A 67 -14.05 5.30 -11.85
N GLU A 68 -13.32 6.18 -12.54
CA GLU A 68 -13.63 6.55 -13.93
C GLU A 68 -13.31 5.43 -14.94
N LEU A 69 -12.20 4.71 -14.73
CA LEU A 69 -11.69 3.71 -15.68
C LEU A 69 -12.30 2.32 -15.48
N GLU A 70 -12.54 1.93 -14.24
CA GLU A 70 -13.13 0.63 -13.91
C GLU A 70 -14.66 0.73 -13.90
N GLN A 71 -15.33 0.04 -14.81
CA GLN A 71 -16.79 0.09 -14.95
C GLN A 71 -17.53 -0.72 -13.88
N ASN A 72 -16.82 -1.53 -13.09
CA ASN A 72 -17.40 -2.40 -12.08
C ASN A 72 -16.80 -2.13 -10.71
N PRO A 73 -17.60 -2.16 -9.63
CA PRO A 73 -17.09 -2.04 -8.28
C PRO A 73 -16.17 -3.22 -7.95
N ARG A 74 -15.11 -2.93 -7.21
CA ARG A 74 -14.13 -3.94 -6.79
C ARG A 74 -14.65 -4.91 -5.74
N SER A 75 -15.75 -4.56 -5.06
CA SER A 75 -16.37 -5.34 -3.98
C SER A 75 -15.36 -5.68 -2.87
N PHE A 76 -15.19 -6.94 -2.49
CA PHE A 76 -14.19 -7.34 -1.49
C PHE A 76 -12.75 -7.28 -2.00
N TRP A 77 -12.54 -7.42 -3.29
CA TRP A 77 -11.21 -7.34 -3.87
C TRP A 77 -10.60 -5.97 -3.64
N THR A 78 -9.34 -5.92 -3.22
CA THR A 78 -8.61 -4.74 -2.75
C THR A 78 -9.14 -4.12 -1.45
N GLY A 79 -10.12 -4.76 -0.83
CA GLY A 79 -10.56 -4.46 0.51
C GLY A 79 -9.54 -4.89 1.57
N SER A 80 -9.96 -4.85 2.81
CA SER A 80 -9.14 -5.30 3.95
C SER A 80 -9.92 -6.26 4.82
N MET A 81 -9.24 -7.27 5.31
CA MET A 81 -9.76 -8.21 6.31
C MET A 81 -8.74 -8.37 7.44
N GLY A 82 -9.22 -8.48 8.65
CA GLY A 82 -8.31 -8.58 9.79
C GLY A 82 -9.01 -8.99 11.07
N TRP A 83 -8.31 -8.83 12.16
CA TRP A 83 -8.81 -9.10 13.50
C TRP A 83 -8.29 -8.05 14.49
N ILE A 84 -9.04 -7.89 15.56
CA ILE A 84 -8.67 -7.08 16.73
C ILE A 84 -8.80 -7.96 17.96
N ASP A 85 -7.73 -8.05 18.75
CA ASP A 85 -7.79 -8.67 20.06
C ASP A 85 -8.45 -7.72 21.05
N VAL A 86 -9.57 -8.14 21.63
CA VAL A 86 -10.38 -7.28 22.51
C VAL A 86 -9.73 -7.06 23.88
N HIS A 87 -8.70 -7.83 24.26
CA HIS A 87 -8.01 -7.71 25.55
C HIS A 87 -6.77 -6.82 25.43
N SER A 88 -5.94 -7.05 24.40
CA SER A 88 -4.72 -6.27 24.19
C SER A 88 -4.94 -5.03 23.34
N GLY A 89 -5.98 -5.00 22.50
CA GLY A 89 -6.20 -3.98 21.49
C GLY A 89 -5.35 -4.16 20.24
N ASP A 90 -4.51 -5.20 20.19
CA ASP A 90 -3.72 -5.50 19.01
C ASP A 90 -4.59 -5.82 17.81
N SER A 91 -4.17 -5.41 16.64
CA SER A 91 -4.89 -5.67 15.41
C SER A 91 -3.96 -6.02 14.25
N THR A 92 -4.47 -6.83 13.33
CA THR A 92 -3.77 -7.19 12.11
C THR A 92 -4.73 -7.08 10.94
N TRP A 93 -4.30 -6.42 9.88
CA TRP A 93 -5.08 -6.17 8.68
C TRP A 93 -4.31 -6.61 7.44
N ASN A 94 -4.98 -7.32 6.53
CA ASN A 94 -4.42 -7.66 5.23
C ASN A 94 -5.06 -6.82 4.12
N ILE A 95 -4.49 -6.91 2.92
CA ILE A 95 -5.12 -6.45 1.69
C ILE A 95 -5.64 -7.68 0.95
N MET A 96 -6.93 -7.68 0.61
CA MET A 96 -7.54 -8.78 -0.13
C MET A 96 -7.21 -8.67 -1.61
N ILE A 97 -6.28 -9.53 -2.06
CA ILE A 97 -5.90 -9.67 -3.47
C ILE A 97 -6.19 -11.09 -3.93
N ARG A 98 -6.27 -11.33 -5.23
CA ARG A 98 -6.58 -12.65 -5.80
C ARG A 98 -7.80 -13.25 -5.12
N THR A 99 -8.93 -12.55 -5.21
CA THR A 99 -10.12 -12.81 -4.40
C THR A 99 -11.14 -13.62 -5.19
N LEU A 100 -11.66 -14.67 -4.57
CA LEU A 100 -12.87 -15.37 -4.99
C LEU A 100 -14.02 -14.91 -4.10
N GLU A 101 -15.06 -14.37 -4.72
CA GLU A 101 -16.32 -14.05 -4.08
C GLU A 101 -17.38 -15.01 -4.60
N ALA A 102 -18.14 -15.60 -3.70
CA ALA A 102 -19.22 -16.50 -4.09
C ALA A 102 -20.42 -16.36 -3.17
N ARG A 103 -21.58 -16.49 -3.75
CA ARG A 103 -22.87 -16.46 -3.08
C ARG A 103 -23.68 -17.68 -3.47
N TYR A 104 -24.36 -18.29 -2.53
CA TYR A 104 -25.28 -19.39 -2.78
C TYR A 104 -26.69 -18.84 -3.04
N SER A 105 -27.33 -19.32 -4.08
CA SER A 105 -28.70 -19.00 -4.43
C SER A 105 -29.52 -20.28 -4.68
N THR A 106 -30.80 -20.16 -4.98
CA THR A 106 -31.66 -21.30 -5.37
C THR A 106 -31.21 -21.98 -6.66
N GLU A 107 -30.43 -21.28 -7.48
CA GLU A 107 -29.89 -21.81 -8.75
C GLU A 107 -28.47 -22.40 -8.58
N GLY A 108 -27.92 -22.34 -7.36
CA GLY A 108 -26.59 -22.84 -7.03
C GLY A 108 -25.60 -21.73 -6.64
N TRP A 109 -24.30 -22.02 -6.77
CA TRP A 109 -23.24 -21.07 -6.49
C TRP A 109 -23.01 -20.14 -7.68
N GLU A 110 -23.05 -18.85 -7.38
CA GLU A 110 -22.65 -17.78 -8.30
C GLU A 110 -21.47 -17.04 -7.71
N GLY A 111 -20.44 -16.76 -8.51
CA GLY A 111 -19.28 -16.07 -7.99
C GLY A 111 -18.36 -15.49 -9.06
N SER A 112 -17.38 -14.73 -8.60
CA SER A 112 -16.36 -14.14 -9.44
C SER A 112 -14.96 -14.30 -8.85
N VAL A 113 -13.96 -14.39 -9.71
CA VAL A 113 -12.56 -14.34 -9.34
C VAL A 113 -11.96 -13.05 -9.88
N VAL A 114 -11.40 -12.26 -8.99
CA VAL A 114 -10.78 -10.98 -9.35
C VAL A 114 -9.29 -10.98 -8.99
N ALA A 115 -8.49 -10.54 -9.93
CA ALA A 115 -7.05 -10.33 -9.76
C ALA A 115 -6.59 -9.16 -10.63
N GLY A 116 -5.48 -8.54 -10.27
CA GLY A 116 -4.91 -7.41 -10.99
C GLY A 116 -3.41 -7.28 -10.75
N GLY A 117 -2.81 -6.27 -11.35
CA GLY A 117 -1.40 -5.92 -11.23
C GLY A 117 -1.20 -4.45 -10.89
N GLY A 118 0.03 -4.08 -10.54
CA GLY A 118 0.42 -2.69 -10.34
C GLY A 118 0.91 -2.10 -11.66
N ILE A 119 0.33 -1.00 -12.09
CA ILE A 119 0.68 -0.31 -13.33
C ILE A 119 1.61 0.86 -13.01
N THR A 120 2.73 0.92 -13.68
CA THR A 120 3.70 2.01 -13.62
C THR A 120 3.90 2.61 -15.02
N ILE A 121 4.66 3.71 -15.08
CA ILE A 121 4.97 4.35 -16.38
C ILE A 121 5.79 3.44 -17.30
N GLU A 122 6.49 2.45 -16.75
CA GLU A 122 7.30 1.49 -17.50
C GLU A 122 6.54 0.19 -17.82
N SER A 123 5.31 0.05 -17.34
CA SER A 123 4.51 -1.16 -17.58
C SER A 123 4.18 -1.35 -19.05
N ASN A 124 4.30 -2.58 -19.52
CA ASN A 124 3.81 -2.99 -20.83
C ASN A 124 2.37 -3.48 -20.68
N PRO A 125 1.37 -2.90 -21.37
CA PRO A 125 -0.04 -3.21 -21.18
C PRO A 125 -0.39 -4.69 -21.38
N GLU A 126 0.18 -5.33 -22.41
CA GLU A 126 -0.08 -6.73 -22.72
C GLU A 126 0.47 -7.67 -21.64
N ALA A 127 1.64 -7.32 -21.10
CA ALA A 127 2.27 -8.08 -20.01
C ALA A 127 1.48 -7.95 -18.72
N GLU A 128 0.95 -6.76 -18.38
CA GLU A 128 0.14 -6.54 -17.20
C GLU A 128 -1.19 -7.30 -17.25
N VAL A 129 -1.84 -7.33 -18.41
CA VAL A 129 -3.05 -8.13 -18.62
C VAL A 129 -2.74 -9.63 -18.47
N ALA A 130 -1.66 -10.11 -19.06
CA ALA A 130 -1.24 -11.50 -18.94
C ALA A 130 -0.93 -11.87 -17.48
N GLU A 131 -0.29 -10.99 -16.73
CA GLU A 131 -0.01 -11.17 -15.31
C GLU A 131 -1.30 -11.27 -14.47
N ALA A 132 -2.29 -10.40 -14.72
CA ALA A 132 -3.58 -10.45 -14.04
C ALA A 132 -4.30 -11.78 -14.29
N ILE A 133 -4.31 -12.25 -15.52
CA ILE A 133 -4.88 -13.57 -15.91
C ILE A 133 -4.16 -14.70 -15.18
N TRP A 134 -2.84 -14.67 -15.16
CA TRP A 134 -2.03 -15.67 -14.48
C TRP A 134 -2.28 -15.68 -12.96
N LYS A 135 -2.37 -14.49 -12.32
CA LYS A 135 -2.68 -14.36 -10.91
C LYS A 135 -4.06 -14.94 -10.54
N ALA A 136 -5.02 -14.89 -11.45
CA ALA A 136 -6.35 -15.49 -11.27
C ALA A 136 -6.38 -17.01 -11.47
N ALA A 137 -5.37 -17.59 -12.12
CA ALA A 137 -5.42 -18.95 -12.65
C ALA A 137 -5.63 -20.04 -11.58
N ALA A 138 -5.00 -19.91 -10.41
CA ALA A 138 -5.13 -20.90 -9.33
C ALA A 138 -6.58 -20.99 -8.82
N LEU A 139 -7.22 -19.85 -8.57
CA LEU A 139 -8.61 -19.81 -8.13
C LEU A 139 -9.57 -20.28 -9.22
N ARG A 140 -9.36 -19.87 -10.47
CA ARG A 140 -10.18 -20.33 -11.60
C ARG A 140 -10.10 -21.83 -11.80
N ARG A 141 -8.92 -22.45 -11.59
CA ARG A 141 -8.78 -23.92 -11.60
C ARG A 141 -9.55 -24.56 -10.45
N ALA A 142 -9.44 -24.00 -9.24
CA ALA A 142 -10.17 -24.52 -8.08
C ALA A 142 -11.69 -24.49 -8.27
N CYS A 143 -12.20 -23.51 -9.03
CA CYS A 143 -13.62 -23.43 -9.41
C CYS A 143 -13.98 -24.30 -10.62
N GLY A 144 -13.04 -25.00 -11.24
CA GLY A 144 -13.30 -25.75 -12.47
C GLY A 144 -13.55 -24.88 -13.71
N TRP A 145 -13.20 -23.60 -13.68
CA TRP A 145 -13.42 -22.63 -14.76
C TRP A 145 -12.28 -22.57 -15.80
N LEU A 146 -11.22 -23.29 -15.55
CA LEU A 146 -10.11 -23.41 -16.48
C LEU A 146 -9.85 -24.87 -16.78
N ASN A 147 -9.80 -25.20 -18.07
CA ASN A 147 -9.28 -26.48 -18.50
C ASN A 147 -7.76 -26.54 -18.16
N PRO A 148 -7.27 -27.58 -17.47
CA PRO A 148 -5.87 -27.73 -17.14
C PRO A 148 -4.92 -27.61 -18.35
N GLU A 149 -5.40 -27.98 -19.53
CA GLU A 149 -4.61 -27.94 -20.79
C GLU A 149 -4.52 -26.54 -21.43
N SER A 150 -5.36 -25.57 -20.99
CA SER A 150 -5.41 -24.24 -21.61
C SER A 150 -4.37 -23.25 -21.04
N LEU A 151 -3.61 -23.63 -20.05
CA LEU A 151 -2.54 -22.86 -19.47
C LEU A 151 -1.18 -23.35 -20.00
N SER A 152 -0.93 -23.16 -21.29
CA SER A 152 0.44 -22.93 -21.70
C SER A 152 0.85 -21.61 -21.06
N ILE A 153 1.66 -21.68 -20.00
CA ILE A 153 2.46 -20.53 -19.54
C ILE A 153 3.20 -20.10 -20.80
N PRO A 154 3.04 -18.87 -21.27
CA PRO A 154 3.94 -18.41 -22.31
C PRO A 154 5.34 -18.64 -21.74
N GLU A 155 6.16 -19.45 -22.45
CA GLU A 155 7.60 -19.50 -22.23
C GLU A 155 8.21 -18.15 -22.68
N GLY A 156 7.67 -17.06 -22.14
CA GLY A 156 8.29 -15.77 -22.15
C GLY A 156 9.21 -15.78 -20.95
N GLU A 157 10.47 -15.46 -21.22
CA GLU A 157 11.48 -15.19 -20.21
C GLU A 157 10.78 -14.60 -18.98
N LEU A 158 10.79 -15.33 -17.87
CA LEU A 158 10.59 -14.75 -16.57
C LEU A 158 11.48 -13.53 -16.57
N ALA A 159 10.87 -12.34 -16.68
CA ALA A 159 11.63 -11.13 -16.56
C ALA A 159 12.33 -11.29 -15.23
N THR A 160 13.61 -11.61 -15.28
CA THR A 160 14.47 -11.58 -14.13
C THR A 160 14.58 -10.11 -13.81
N TYR A 161 13.53 -9.60 -13.11
CA TYR A 161 13.71 -8.38 -12.37
C TYR A 161 14.94 -8.62 -11.53
N PRO A 162 15.98 -7.78 -11.64
CA PRO A 162 17.09 -7.91 -10.74
C PRO A 162 16.45 -7.89 -9.36
N LEU A 163 16.46 -9.03 -8.69
CA LEU A 163 16.18 -9.08 -7.27
C LEU A 163 17.07 -7.98 -6.72
N TYR A 164 16.47 -6.93 -6.19
CA TYR A 164 17.16 -5.99 -5.32
C TYR A 164 17.52 -6.74 -4.05
N LEU A 165 18.32 -7.78 -4.24
CA LEU A 165 19.01 -8.51 -3.20
C LEU A 165 20.07 -7.54 -2.70
N GLU A 166 19.93 -7.20 -1.45
CA GLU A 166 20.89 -6.44 -0.65
C GLU A 166 20.91 -4.92 -0.85
N GLN A 167 19.79 -4.26 -0.69
CA GLN A 167 19.92 -2.99 0.00
C GLN A 167 20.29 -3.33 1.45
N GLN A 168 21.56 -3.13 1.77
CA GLN A 168 22.04 -3.15 3.15
C GLN A 168 21.12 -2.28 3.99
N PRO A 169 20.80 -2.69 5.25
CA PRO A 169 20.01 -1.84 6.11
C PRO A 169 20.68 -0.47 6.13
N PHE A 170 19.90 0.57 5.80
CA PHE A 170 20.35 1.93 5.96
C PHE A 170 20.50 2.14 7.46
N THR A 171 21.67 1.79 7.98
CA THR A 171 22.04 2.09 9.36
C THR A 171 22.41 3.55 9.38
N VAL A 172 21.50 4.36 9.90
CA VAL A 172 21.80 5.76 10.15
C VAL A 172 22.75 5.81 11.34
N GLU A 173 24.04 5.91 11.06
CA GLU A 173 25.07 6.09 12.10
C GLU A 173 25.09 7.52 12.67
N LYS A 174 24.32 8.44 12.12
CA LYS A 174 24.30 9.85 12.56
C LYS A 174 22.87 10.30 12.85
N SER A 175 22.63 10.70 14.09
CA SER A 175 21.48 11.52 14.46
C SER A 175 21.79 12.97 14.13
N PHE A 176 20.88 13.63 13.42
CA PHE A 176 21.10 15.03 13.00
C PHE A 176 20.59 16.02 14.05
N ASN A 177 19.67 15.62 14.96
CA ASN A 177 19.09 16.46 16.03
C ASN A 177 18.61 17.84 15.53
N LEU A 178 18.03 17.88 14.33
CA LEU A 178 17.49 19.09 13.72
C LEU A 178 16.01 19.25 14.06
N ASN A 179 15.57 20.49 14.25
CA ASN A 179 14.16 20.85 14.28
C ASN A 179 13.71 21.17 12.85
N ILE A 180 12.77 20.42 12.33
CA ILE A 180 12.32 20.53 10.94
C ILE A 180 10.85 20.96 10.90
N ALA A 181 10.54 22.02 10.16
CA ALA A 181 9.20 22.33 9.74
C ALA A 181 8.86 21.50 8.50
N PHE A 182 7.86 20.67 8.57
CA PHE A 182 7.37 19.87 7.44
C PHE A 182 6.03 20.41 6.95
N ILE A 183 6.00 20.87 5.70
CA ILE A 183 4.78 21.36 5.06
C ILE A 183 4.10 20.19 4.37
N ASP A 184 2.96 19.77 4.92
CA ASP A 184 2.16 18.67 4.37
C ASP A 184 1.17 19.19 3.32
N ASN A 185 1.43 18.88 2.07
CA ASN A 185 0.55 19.18 0.94
C ASN A 185 -0.49 18.09 0.70
N LEU A 186 -0.81 17.29 1.73
CA LEU A 186 -1.86 16.26 1.73
C LEU A 186 -1.59 15.10 0.77
N ASP A 187 -0.33 14.73 0.64
CA ASP A 187 0.05 13.50 -0.04
C ASP A 187 0.11 12.34 0.96
N SER A 188 -0.28 11.15 0.50
CA SER A 188 -0.21 9.94 1.33
C SER A 188 1.23 9.50 1.67
N PHE A 189 2.25 10.07 1.02
CA PHE A 189 3.66 9.83 1.30
C PHE A 189 4.26 10.77 2.34
N SER A 190 3.60 11.89 2.68
CA SER A 190 4.09 12.89 3.63
C SER A 190 4.54 12.26 4.93
N HIS A 191 3.72 11.40 5.52
CA HIS A 191 4.06 10.72 6.77
C HIS A 191 5.23 9.75 6.67
N ASN A 192 5.47 9.14 5.50
CA ASN A 192 6.66 8.30 5.29
C ASN A 192 7.94 9.14 5.36
N ILE A 193 7.91 10.36 4.81
CA ILE A 193 9.03 11.29 4.86
C ILE A 193 9.24 11.76 6.30
N ILE A 194 8.17 12.14 6.99
CA ILE A 194 8.21 12.56 8.40
C ILE A 194 8.86 11.47 9.27
N HIS A 195 8.41 10.21 9.14
CA HIS A 195 8.99 9.09 9.87
C HIS A 195 10.47 8.85 9.53
N ALA A 196 10.84 9.00 8.25
CA ALA A 196 12.24 8.90 7.86
C ALA A 196 13.09 9.96 8.56
N LEU A 197 12.65 11.21 8.57
CA LEU A 197 13.33 12.30 9.27
C LEU A 197 13.45 12.04 10.78
N GLN A 198 12.38 11.56 11.41
CA GLN A 198 12.38 11.19 12.83
C GLN A 198 13.35 10.04 13.14
N ASN A 199 13.45 9.04 12.26
CA ASN A 199 14.41 7.96 12.38
C ASN A 199 15.87 8.44 12.26
N PHE A 200 16.10 9.58 11.58
CA PHE A 200 17.37 10.29 11.54
C PHE A 200 17.63 11.15 12.80
N GLY A 201 16.74 11.10 13.79
CA GLY A 201 16.85 11.84 15.05
C GLY A 201 16.39 13.29 14.95
N CYS A 202 15.65 13.66 13.89
CA CYS A 202 15.07 15.00 13.77
C CYS A 202 13.77 15.11 14.58
N THR A 203 13.52 16.30 15.14
CA THR A 203 12.20 16.70 15.63
C THR A 203 11.45 17.31 14.44
N VAL A 204 10.23 16.84 14.14
CA VAL A 204 9.48 17.32 12.98
C VAL A 204 8.16 17.91 13.46
N GLU A 205 7.93 19.18 13.17
CA GLU A 205 6.67 19.87 13.33
C GLU A 205 5.95 19.95 11.98
N VAL A 206 4.68 19.53 11.93
CA VAL A 206 3.92 19.40 10.69
C VAL A 206 2.97 20.59 10.54
N PHE A 207 3.02 21.25 9.42
CA PHE A 207 2.16 22.37 9.04
C PHE A 207 1.26 21.98 7.86
N ASP A 208 -0.01 22.38 7.91
CA ASP A 208 -0.93 22.20 6.78
C ASP A 208 -0.49 23.12 5.62
N GLY A 209 -0.11 22.56 4.48
CA GLY A 209 0.34 23.29 3.30
C GLY A 209 -0.73 24.19 2.66
N ARG A 210 -1.99 24.12 3.10
CA ARG A 210 -3.06 25.05 2.68
C ARG A 210 -3.18 26.27 3.59
N GLY A 211 -2.44 26.28 4.70
CA GLY A 211 -2.43 27.36 5.66
C GLY A 211 -1.50 28.49 5.24
N ALA A 212 -1.77 29.71 5.72
CA ALA A 212 -0.79 30.80 5.58
C ALA A 212 0.37 30.55 6.54
N ILE A 213 1.53 30.20 6.02
CA ILE A 213 2.75 29.96 6.80
C ILE A 213 3.65 31.16 6.57
N THR A 214 3.91 31.93 7.61
CA THR A 214 4.60 33.21 7.47
C THR A 214 6.03 33.23 8.04
N GLU A 215 6.33 32.42 9.04
CA GLU A 215 7.65 32.37 9.68
C GLU A 215 7.94 30.98 10.25
N PHE A 216 9.21 30.56 10.16
CA PHE A 216 9.69 29.32 10.75
C PHE A 216 10.87 29.59 11.68
N GLU A 217 10.78 29.13 12.91
CA GLU A 217 11.91 29.10 13.87
C GLU A 217 12.55 27.70 13.89
N HIS A 218 12.80 27.13 12.69
CA HIS A 218 13.28 25.76 12.53
C HIS A 218 14.65 25.77 11.83
N ASP A 219 15.43 24.71 12.06
CA ASP A 219 16.74 24.54 11.42
C ASP A 219 16.63 24.29 9.91
N ALA A 220 15.53 23.67 9.48
CA ALA A 220 15.22 23.41 8.08
C ALA A 220 13.72 23.35 7.81
N VAL A 221 13.36 23.60 6.55
CA VAL A 221 11.99 23.45 6.04
C VAL A 221 11.98 22.38 4.98
N VAL A 222 11.08 21.41 5.11
CA VAL A 222 10.82 20.35 4.12
C VAL A 222 9.42 20.53 3.59
N ILE A 223 9.30 20.70 2.28
CA ILE A 223 8.01 20.77 1.60
C ILE A 223 7.64 19.37 1.11
N GLY A 224 6.58 18.81 1.65
CA GLY A 224 6.07 17.51 1.25
C GLY A 224 5.48 17.51 -0.15
N PRO A 225 5.40 16.33 -0.80
CA PRO A 225 4.69 16.19 -2.05
C PRO A 225 3.20 16.50 -1.88
N GLY A 226 2.52 16.77 -2.98
CA GLY A 226 1.08 17.04 -2.98
C GLY A 226 0.45 16.78 -4.34
N PRO A 227 -0.87 16.64 -4.41
CA PRO A 227 -1.61 16.30 -5.63
C PRO A 227 -1.75 17.50 -6.60
N GLY A 228 -1.18 18.65 -6.27
CA GLY A 228 -1.29 19.87 -7.05
C GLY A 228 -0.13 20.10 -8.01
N ARG A 229 -0.19 21.27 -8.68
CA ARG A 229 0.95 21.83 -9.42
C ARG A 229 1.62 22.89 -8.55
N PRO A 230 2.91 23.21 -8.76
CA PRO A 230 3.62 24.21 -7.98
C PRO A 230 2.92 25.58 -7.94
N GLU A 231 2.15 25.92 -8.98
CA GLU A 231 1.45 27.20 -9.07
C GLU A 231 0.20 27.30 -8.18
N ILE A 232 -0.27 26.18 -7.63
CA ILE A 232 -1.44 26.09 -6.74
C ILE A 232 -1.11 25.52 -5.36
N SER A 233 0.15 25.19 -5.13
CA SER A 233 0.67 24.87 -3.78
C SER A 233 1.18 26.16 -3.14
N PRO A 234 1.02 26.34 -1.84
CA PRO A 234 1.50 27.51 -1.13
C PRO A 234 3.03 27.62 -1.14
#